data_6d3c97e5813e52d364be990cb665ec79
#
_entry.id   6d3c97e5813e52d364be990cb665ec79
#
_cell.length_a   1.000
_cell.length_b   1.000
_cell.length_c   1.000
_cell.angle_alpha   90.00
_cell.angle_beta   90.00
_cell.angle_gamma   90.00
#
_symmetry.space_group_name_H-M   'P 1'
#
loop_
_entity.id
_entity.type
_entity.pdbx_description
1 polymer ?
#
loop_
_entity_poly.entity_id
_entity_poly.type
_entity_poly.pdbx_seq_one_letter_code
_entity_poly.pdbx_strand_id
1 'polypeptide(L)'
;PRVRTPVFPQEIQGELIQAAIAQAVGTGLGLTMNWGASCGYPVDSLRSASFTQKYGLASSVMGGVIINDVATEEDVRNGVCLVNTKPGPYDELVIKYLYQPIYASSLQEEKETLDSWIREHTGDPYYAYIRNQSRFDSDPRNSRGSLGDDHLKSFDYMLPNVRKGFENYYSWFAKEDR
;
A
#
# COMPACT_ATOMS: atom_id res chain seq x y z
N PRO A 1 -7.87 -15.82 11.12
CA PRO A 1 -8.17 -16.14 12.52
C PRO A 1 -8.30 -14.89 13.40
N ARG A 2 -7.54 -13.80 13.16
CA ARG A 2 -7.54 -12.62 14.01
C ARG A 2 -8.82 -11.78 13.93
N VAL A 3 -9.59 -11.92 12.88
CA VAL A 3 -10.87 -11.21 12.63
C VAL A 3 -12.09 -11.95 13.24
N ARG A 4 -11.87 -13.12 13.87
CA ARG A 4 -12.93 -13.99 14.39
C ARG A 4 -13.39 -13.68 15.80
N THR A 5 -12.73 -12.76 16.48
CA THR A 5 -13.11 -12.38 17.82
C THR A 5 -13.93 -11.09 17.80
N PRO A 6 -14.94 -10.93 18.65
CA PRO A 6 -15.66 -9.68 18.80
C PRO A 6 -14.76 -8.49 19.14
N VAL A 7 -13.55 -8.79 19.62
CA VAL A 7 -12.51 -7.80 19.93
C VAL A 7 -11.37 -7.97 18.95
N PHE A 8 -11.12 -6.96 18.12
CA PHE A 8 -9.94 -6.88 17.25
C PHE A 8 -8.67 -6.96 18.11
N PRO A 9 -7.67 -7.79 17.74
CA PRO A 9 -6.39 -7.80 18.40
C PRO A 9 -5.79 -6.40 18.51
N GLN A 10 -5.30 -6.03 19.66
CA GLN A 10 -4.82 -4.67 19.94
C GLN A 10 -3.68 -4.24 19.01
N GLU A 11 -2.82 -5.20 18.63
CA GLU A 11 -1.71 -4.98 17.69
C GLU A 11 -2.24 -4.54 16.32
N ILE A 12 -3.26 -5.25 15.77
CA ILE A 12 -3.87 -4.91 14.47
C ILE A 12 -4.61 -3.58 14.53
N GLN A 13 -5.26 -3.25 15.66
CA GLN A 13 -5.87 -1.93 15.85
C GLN A 13 -4.80 -0.84 15.81
N GLY A 14 -3.65 -1.04 16.47
CA GLY A 14 -2.54 -0.11 16.44
C GLY A 14 -1.98 0.10 15.03
N GLU A 15 -1.76 -0.97 14.28
CA GLU A 15 -1.28 -0.90 12.89
C GLU A 15 -2.27 -0.18 11.98
N LEU A 16 -3.58 -0.44 12.11
CA LEU A 16 -4.61 0.25 11.31
C LEU A 16 -4.68 1.75 11.64
N ILE A 17 -4.57 2.11 12.92
CA ILE A 17 -4.51 3.51 13.35
C ILE A 17 -3.24 4.17 12.80
N GLN A 18 -2.09 3.49 12.87
CA GLN A 18 -0.83 3.98 12.31
C GLN A 18 -0.95 4.23 10.80
N ALA A 19 -1.53 3.30 10.05
CA ALA A 19 -1.75 3.47 8.60
C ALA A 19 -2.65 4.69 8.30
N ALA A 20 -3.74 4.86 9.06
CA ALA A 20 -4.63 6.01 8.89
C ALA A 20 -3.93 7.34 9.23
N ILE A 21 -3.13 7.37 10.30
CA ILE A 21 -2.34 8.55 10.68
C ILE A 21 -1.29 8.85 9.60
N ALA A 22 -0.59 7.83 9.07
CA ALA A 22 0.39 8.02 8.02
C ALA A 22 -0.22 8.65 6.77
N GLN A 23 -1.41 8.22 6.34
CA GLN A 23 -2.14 8.85 5.24
C GLN A 23 -2.56 10.29 5.55
N ALA A 24 -3.05 10.55 6.76
CA ALA A 24 -3.44 11.89 7.18
C ALA A 24 -2.25 12.86 7.21
N VAL A 25 -1.11 12.42 7.75
CA VAL A 25 0.15 13.18 7.75
C VAL A 25 0.64 13.41 6.33
N GLY A 26 0.66 12.36 5.48
CA GLY A 26 1.02 12.48 4.07
C GLY A 26 0.18 13.54 3.35
N THR A 27 -1.14 13.52 3.55
CA THR A 27 -2.04 14.54 2.99
C THR A 27 -1.70 15.94 3.52
N GLY A 28 -1.42 16.09 4.81
CA GLY A 28 -1.00 17.36 5.42
C GLY A 28 0.33 17.89 4.88
N LEU A 29 1.20 16.99 4.44
CA LEU A 29 2.48 17.30 3.79
C LEU A 29 2.36 17.51 2.27
N GLY A 30 1.16 17.45 1.69
CA GLY A 30 0.93 17.72 0.27
C GLY A 30 0.94 16.47 -0.63
N LEU A 31 1.10 15.27 -0.09
CA LEU A 31 0.92 14.05 -0.86
C LEU A 31 -0.55 13.86 -1.23
N THR A 32 -0.79 13.30 -2.40
CA THR A 32 -2.14 12.95 -2.86
C THR A 32 -2.27 11.43 -3.01
N MET A 33 -3.52 10.94 -3.03
CA MET A 33 -3.78 9.51 -3.25
C MET A 33 -3.09 9.01 -4.53
N ASN A 34 -2.35 7.93 -4.40
CA ASN A 34 -1.60 7.28 -5.47
C ASN A 34 -2.00 5.81 -5.59
N TRP A 35 -2.96 5.52 -6.46
CA TRP A 35 -3.46 4.15 -6.66
C TRP A 35 -2.40 3.23 -7.29
N GLY A 36 -1.49 3.78 -8.09
CA GLY A 36 -0.38 3.05 -8.71
C GLY A 36 0.63 2.51 -7.70
N ALA A 37 0.73 3.10 -6.52
CA ALA A 37 1.70 2.71 -5.51
C ALA A 37 1.49 1.27 -5.00
N SER A 38 0.26 0.77 -5.00
CA SER A 38 -0.05 -0.61 -4.58
C SER A 38 0.34 -1.66 -5.63
N CYS A 39 0.60 -1.25 -6.87
CA CYS A 39 1.01 -2.11 -7.97
C CYS A 39 2.52 -2.08 -8.24
N GLY A 40 3.29 -1.32 -7.46
CA GLY A 40 4.73 -1.16 -7.66
C GLY A 40 5.57 -2.39 -7.26
N TYR A 41 5.09 -3.19 -6.30
CA TYR A 41 5.86 -4.30 -5.76
C TYR A 41 5.48 -5.65 -6.38
N PRO A 42 6.46 -6.58 -6.56
CA PRO A 42 6.15 -7.93 -7.02
C PRO A 42 5.24 -8.66 -6.04
N VAL A 43 4.18 -9.30 -6.54
CA VAL A 43 3.20 -10.02 -5.72
C VAL A 43 3.85 -11.04 -4.80
N ASP A 44 4.83 -11.81 -5.30
CA ASP A 44 5.53 -12.81 -4.49
C ASP A 44 6.27 -12.18 -3.29
N SER A 45 6.80 -10.98 -3.48
CA SER A 45 7.52 -10.25 -2.43
C SER A 45 6.60 -9.85 -1.27
N LEU A 46 5.32 -9.67 -1.53
CA LEU A 46 4.31 -9.34 -0.51
C LEU A 46 3.99 -10.50 0.43
N ARG A 47 4.46 -11.71 0.10
CA ARG A 47 4.42 -12.90 0.95
C ARG A 47 5.75 -13.20 1.66
N SER A 48 6.73 -12.33 1.49
CA SER A 48 8.04 -12.42 2.14
C SER A 48 8.11 -11.55 3.39
N ALA A 49 8.42 -12.15 4.54
CA ALA A 49 8.59 -11.42 5.79
C ALA A 49 9.73 -10.38 5.70
N SER A 50 10.89 -10.76 5.15
CA SER A 50 12.03 -9.86 5.01
C SER A 50 11.73 -8.68 4.10
N PHE A 51 10.94 -8.89 3.04
CA PHE A 51 10.54 -7.82 2.13
C PHE A 51 9.53 -6.89 2.79
N THR A 52 8.42 -7.42 3.31
CA THR A 52 7.33 -6.59 3.86
C THR A 52 7.75 -5.86 5.14
N GLN A 53 8.62 -6.46 5.94
CA GLN A 53 9.21 -5.79 7.10
C GLN A 53 10.15 -4.64 6.72
N LYS A 54 10.80 -4.71 5.55
CA LYS A 54 11.70 -3.65 5.08
C LYS A 54 10.98 -2.57 4.30
N TYR A 55 10.13 -2.96 3.35
CA TYR A 55 9.57 -2.05 2.34
C TYR A 55 8.07 -1.75 2.51
N GLY A 56 7.37 -2.45 3.41
CA GLY A 56 5.92 -2.35 3.52
C GLY A 56 5.18 -3.12 2.42
N LEU A 57 3.96 -2.71 2.13
CA LEU A 57 3.07 -3.37 1.17
C LEU A 57 2.88 -2.59 -0.13
N ALA A 58 3.25 -1.32 -0.14
CA ALA A 58 3.08 -0.42 -1.28
C ALA A 58 4.22 0.60 -1.33
N SER A 59 4.50 1.15 -2.50
CA SER A 59 5.55 2.15 -2.68
C SER A 59 5.19 3.53 -2.09
N SER A 60 3.98 3.68 -1.54
CA SER A 60 3.52 4.88 -0.84
C SER A 60 2.45 4.55 0.20
N VAL A 61 2.44 5.28 1.31
CA VAL A 61 1.34 5.27 2.30
C VAL A 61 0.04 5.80 1.70
N MET A 62 0.11 6.55 0.60
CA MET A 62 -1.03 7.08 -0.13
C MET A 62 -1.63 6.07 -1.12
N GLY A 63 -1.13 4.84 -1.17
CA GLY A 63 -1.72 3.74 -1.93
C GLY A 63 -3.10 3.35 -1.40
N GLY A 64 -3.93 2.76 -2.26
CA GLY A 64 -5.29 2.34 -1.89
C GLY A 64 -5.36 1.10 -1.01
N VAL A 65 -4.23 0.44 -0.75
CA VAL A 65 -4.14 -0.81 0.00
C VAL A 65 -3.77 -0.54 1.46
N ILE A 66 -4.56 -1.08 2.36
CA ILE A 66 -4.31 -1.04 3.80
C ILE A 66 -3.91 -2.43 4.32
N ILE A 67 -4.51 -3.48 3.79
CA ILE A 67 -4.34 -4.87 4.28
C ILE A 67 -3.73 -5.73 3.19
N ASN A 68 -2.80 -6.61 3.57
CA ASN A 68 -2.19 -7.62 2.74
C ASN A 68 -3.13 -8.83 2.60
N ASP A 69 -3.95 -8.84 1.58
CA ASP A 69 -4.93 -9.89 1.30
C ASP A 69 -4.35 -11.09 0.53
N VAL A 70 -3.13 -10.95 -0.03
CA VAL A 70 -2.42 -12.04 -0.71
C VAL A 70 -1.64 -12.94 0.27
N ALA A 71 -1.39 -12.46 1.49
CA ALA A 71 -0.70 -13.24 2.51
C ALA A 71 -1.62 -14.30 3.13
N THR A 72 -1.08 -15.51 3.33
CA THR A 72 -1.76 -16.58 4.05
C THR A 72 -1.59 -16.41 5.57
N GLU A 73 -2.36 -17.17 6.36
CA GLU A 73 -2.17 -17.24 7.81
C GLU A 73 -0.75 -17.72 8.20
N GLU A 74 -0.16 -18.58 7.39
CA GLU A 74 1.20 -19.07 7.60
C GLU A 74 2.22 -17.97 7.33
N ASP A 75 2.06 -17.22 6.24
CA ASP A 75 2.92 -16.09 5.92
C ASP A 75 2.92 -15.06 7.07
N VAL A 76 1.72 -14.74 7.60
CA VAL A 76 1.59 -13.81 8.75
C VAL A 76 2.22 -14.36 10.03
N ARG A 77 2.08 -15.68 10.29
CA ARG A 77 2.76 -16.32 11.43
C ARG A 77 4.28 -16.28 11.29
N ASN A 78 4.78 -16.32 10.07
CA ASN A 78 6.19 -16.23 9.74
C ASN A 78 6.70 -14.77 9.67
N GLY A 79 5.87 -13.78 10.04
CA GLY A 79 6.26 -12.40 10.18
C GLY A 79 6.02 -11.50 8.97
N VAL A 80 5.24 -11.96 7.98
CA VAL A 80 4.78 -11.09 6.88
C VAL A 80 3.87 -10.01 7.45
N CYS A 81 4.11 -8.74 7.06
CA CYS A 81 3.28 -7.62 7.49
C CYS A 81 1.87 -7.73 6.92
N LEU A 82 0.87 -7.52 7.79
CA LEU A 82 -0.54 -7.57 7.41
C LEU A 82 -1.08 -6.18 7.04
N VAL A 83 -0.53 -5.12 7.62
CA VAL A 83 -1.00 -3.74 7.40
C VAL A 83 0.11 -2.90 6.80
N ASN A 84 -0.23 -2.00 5.88
CA ASN A 84 0.71 -1.06 5.27
C ASN A 84 0.94 0.14 6.19
N THR A 85 1.99 0.10 6.98
CA THR A 85 2.31 1.15 7.97
C THR A 85 3.56 1.96 7.62
N LYS A 86 4.25 1.60 6.53
CA LYS A 86 5.55 2.20 6.19
C LYS A 86 5.46 3.15 5.01
N PRO A 87 6.13 4.31 5.08
CA PRO A 87 6.36 5.12 3.89
C PRO A 87 7.23 4.34 2.91
N GLY A 88 7.00 4.58 1.63
CA GLY A 88 7.72 3.94 0.55
C GLY A 88 8.58 4.93 -0.26
N PRO A 89 9.30 4.42 -1.28
CA PRO A 89 10.21 5.24 -2.08
C PRO A 89 9.51 6.40 -2.81
N TYR A 90 8.25 6.23 -3.19
CA TYR A 90 7.47 7.32 -3.77
C TYR A 90 7.24 8.47 -2.78
N ASP A 91 6.92 8.14 -1.51
CA ASP A 91 6.74 9.16 -0.47
C ASP A 91 8.03 9.93 -0.23
N GLU A 92 9.17 9.22 -0.17
CA GLU A 92 10.49 9.84 0.01
C GLU A 92 10.82 10.80 -1.14
N LEU A 93 10.54 10.40 -2.40
CA LEU A 93 10.73 11.26 -3.56
C LEU A 93 9.87 12.52 -3.49
N VAL A 94 8.57 12.39 -3.14
CA VAL A 94 7.67 13.53 -3.06
C VAL A 94 8.08 14.49 -1.94
N ILE A 95 8.45 13.97 -0.78
CA ILE A 95 8.93 14.79 0.34
C ILE A 95 10.25 15.50 -0.04
N LYS A 96 11.17 14.81 -0.69
CA LYS A 96 12.39 15.41 -1.24
C LYS A 96 12.04 16.54 -2.18
N TYR A 97 11.15 16.31 -3.14
CA TYR A 97 10.72 17.27 -4.16
C TYR A 97 10.09 18.52 -3.55
N LEU A 98 9.26 18.36 -2.52
CA LEU A 98 8.51 19.48 -1.91
C LEU A 98 9.32 20.26 -0.87
N TYR A 99 10.25 19.62 -0.18
CA TYR A 99 10.85 20.21 1.03
C TYR A 99 12.36 20.27 1.04
N GLN A 100 13.07 19.60 0.11
CA GLN A 100 14.53 19.70 0.10
C GLN A 100 14.96 21.07 -0.43
N PRO A 101 15.74 21.83 0.34
CA PRO A 101 16.29 23.11 -0.13
C PRO A 101 17.13 22.93 -1.38
N ILE A 102 16.91 23.77 -2.38
CA ILE A 102 17.72 23.87 -3.60
C ILE A 102 18.39 25.25 -3.60
N TYR A 103 19.72 25.28 -3.63
CA TYR A 103 20.51 26.52 -3.66
C TYR A 103 20.81 26.88 -5.12
N ALA A 104 19.75 27.21 -5.88
CA ALA A 104 19.86 27.61 -7.27
C ALA A 104 20.07 29.13 -7.40
N SER A 105 20.79 29.55 -8.44
CA SER A 105 21.00 30.98 -8.77
C SER A 105 19.85 31.58 -9.56
N SER A 106 18.95 30.74 -10.10
CA SER A 106 17.79 31.13 -10.88
C SER A 106 16.63 30.10 -10.76
N LEU A 107 15.41 30.54 -11.02
CA LEU A 107 14.22 29.64 -11.11
C LEU A 107 14.39 28.58 -12.19
N GLN A 108 15.12 28.87 -13.26
CA GLN A 108 15.36 27.90 -14.32
C GLN A 108 16.27 26.75 -13.83
N GLU A 109 17.31 27.04 -13.09
CA GLU A 109 18.23 26.07 -12.49
C GLU A 109 17.50 25.21 -11.43
N GLU A 110 16.65 25.85 -10.61
CA GLU A 110 15.79 25.14 -9.66
C GLU A 110 14.89 24.14 -10.37
N LYS A 111 14.19 24.58 -11.43
CA LYS A 111 13.33 23.71 -12.23
C LYS A 111 14.10 22.55 -12.86
N GLU A 112 15.28 22.79 -13.41
CA GLU A 112 16.10 21.74 -14.01
C GLU A 112 16.53 20.68 -12.98
N THR A 113 16.82 21.11 -11.76
CA THR A 113 17.13 20.21 -10.63
C THR A 113 15.91 19.36 -10.27
N LEU A 114 14.73 19.96 -10.11
CA LEU A 114 13.48 19.25 -9.82
C LEU A 114 13.12 18.26 -10.94
N ASP A 115 13.24 18.69 -12.20
CA ASP A 115 12.98 17.84 -13.35
C ASP A 115 13.99 16.66 -13.44
N SER A 116 15.24 16.84 -12.98
CA SER A 116 16.22 15.75 -12.94
C SER A 116 15.82 14.68 -11.95
N TRP A 117 15.37 15.05 -10.75
CA TRP A 117 14.92 14.10 -9.73
C TRP A 117 13.75 13.24 -10.21
N ILE A 118 12.82 13.81 -10.98
CA ILE A 118 11.70 13.04 -11.57
C ILE A 118 12.22 12.12 -12.69
N ARG A 119 13.12 12.63 -13.56
CA ARG A 119 13.65 11.84 -14.68
C ARG A 119 14.47 10.62 -14.23
N GLU A 120 15.20 10.72 -13.12
CA GLU A 120 15.98 9.63 -12.54
C GLU A 120 15.11 8.39 -12.24
N HIS A 121 13.82 8.59 -11.98
CA HIS A 121 12.88 7.53 -11.61
C HIS A 121 11.84 7.23 -12.71
N THR A 122 11.97 7.83 -13.91
CA THR A 122 11.03 7.64 -15.00
C THR A 122 11.04 6.19 -15.48
N GLY A 123 9.89 5.54 -15.45
CA GLY A 123 9.72 4.15 -15.86
C GLY A 123 9.95 3.11 -14.76
N ASP A 124 10.39 3.54 -13.58
CA ASP A 124 10.47 2.65 -12.41
C ASP A 124 9.07 2.53 -11.76
N PRO A 125 8.51 1.30 -11.66
CA PRO A 125 7.18 1.08 -11.09
C PRO A 125 7.06 1.49 -9.61
N TYR A 126 8.17 1.56 -8.88
CA TYR A 126 8.18 1.98 -7.48
C TYR A 126 7.87 3.47 -7.30
N TYR A 127 8.06 4.26 -8.38
CA TYR A 127 7.79 5.69 -8.40
C TYR A 127 6.60 6.07 -9.27
N ALA A 128 5.83 5.06 -9.74
CA ALA A 128 4.65 5.31 -10.56
C ALA A 128 3.60 6.11 -9.79
N TYR A 129 3.03 7.11 -10.47
CA TYR A 129 1.89 7.88 -9.97
C TYR A 129 0.68 7.66 -10.87
N ILE A 130 -0.38 7.13 -10.29
CA ILE A 130 -1.65 6.93 -10.98
C ILE A 130 -2.76 7.53 -10.10
N ARG A 131 -3.36 8.61 -10.60
CA ARG A 131 -4.50 9.25 -9.96
C ARG A 131 -5.79 8.66 -10.52
N ASN A 132 -6.69 8.20 -9.64
CA ASN A 132 -8.04 7.88 -10.05
C ASN A 132 -8.81 9.18 -10.28
N GLN A 133 -9.10 9.50 -11.54
CA GLN A 133 -9.85 10.70 -11.91
C GLN A 133 -11.33 10.42 -12.17
N SER A 134 -11.74 9.16 -12.34
CA SER A 134 -13.10 8.82 -12.74
C SER A 134 -13.45 7.37 -12.40
N ARG A 135 -14.75 7.10 -12.18
CA ARG A 135 -15.31 5.75 -12.10
C ARG A 135 -15.16 4.93 -13.39
N PHE A 136 -14.81 5.60 -14.47
CA PHE A 136 -14.69 5.04 -15.83
C PHE A 136 -13.25 4.96 -16.29
N ASP A 137 -12.29 5.14 -15.39
CA ASP A 137 -10.88 4.98 -15.72
C ASP A 137 -10.63 3.52 -16.10
N SER A 138 -10.15 3.31 -17.33
CA SER A 138 -9.99 1.98 -17.90
C SER A 138 -8.64 1.34 -17.59
N ASP A 139 -7.77 2.01 -16.86
CA ASP A 139 -6.49 1.44 -16.45
C ASP A 139 -6.70 0.46 -15.28
N PRO A 140 -6.50 -0.86 -15.48
CA PRO A 140 -6.69 -1.84 -14.42
C PRO A 140 -5.76 -1.66 -13.23
N ARG A 141 -4.62 -0.97 -13.40
CA ARG A 141 -3.70 -0.62 -12.31
C ARG A 141 -4.26 0.46 -11.39
N ASN A 142 -5.31 1.13 -11.84
CA ASN A 142 -5.99 2.20 -11.10
C ASN A 142 -7.13 1.69 -10.20
N SER A 143 -7.14 0.41 -9.90
CA SER A 143 -8.17 -0.22 -9.08
C SER A 143 -7.83 -0.06 -7.60
N ARG A 144 -8.79 0.48 -6.84
CA ARG A 144 -8.66 0.57 -5.39
C ARG A 144 -8.61 -0.83 -4.78
N GLY A 145 -7.56 -1.11 -4.03
CA GLY A 145 -7.40 -2.37 -3.32
C GLY A 145 -6.64 -3.44 -4.10
N SER A 146 -6.22 -3.17 -5.34
CA SER A 146 -5.28 -4.06 -6.03
C SER A 146 -3.92 -4.04 -5.35
N LEU A 147 -3.33 -5.21 -5.17
CA LEU A 147 -2.04 -5.37 -4.51
C LEU A 147 -1.08 -6.15 -5.41
N GLY A 148 0.10 -5.57 -5.65
CA GLY A 148 1.17 -6.18 -6.44
C GLY A 148 1.09 -5.91 -7.95
N ASP A 149 2.17 -6.25 -8.65
CA ASP A 149 2.40 -5.99 -10.07
C ASP A 149 1.61 -6.91 -11.03
N ASP A 150 1.15 -8.06 -10.54
CA ASP A 150 0.36 -9.04 -11.29
C ASP A 150 -1.00 -9.27 -10.61
N HIS A 151 -2.03 -8.65 -11.14
CA HIS A 151 -3.38 -8.71 -10.57
C HIS A 151 -4.03 -10.10 -10.67
N LEU A 152 -3.71 -10.90 -11.68
CA LEU A 152 -4.25 -12.26 -11.79
C LEU A 152 -3.64 -13.15 -10.72
N LYS A 153 -2.34 -13.06 -10.55
CA LYS A 153 -1.63 -13.80 -9.50
C LYS A 153 -2.02 -13.34 -8.10
N SER A 154 -2.21 -12.04 -7.91
CA SER A 154 -2.73 -11.47 -6.67
C SER A 154 -4.11 -12.03 -6.33
N PHE A 155 -5.00 -12.09 -7.32
CA PHE A 155 -6.32 -12.69 -7.17
C PHE A 155 -6.25 -14.19 -6.80
N ASP A 156 -5.37 -14.95 -7.45
CA ASP A 156 -5.16 -16.37 -7.16
C ASP A 156 -4.69 -16.59 -5.71
N TYR A 157 -3.85 -15.72 -5.18
CA TYR A 157 -3.41 -15.77 -3.78
C TYR A 157 -4.50 -15.34 -2.80
N MET A 158 -5.31 -14.35 -3.15
CA MET A 158 -6.41 -13.86 -2.32
C MET A 158 -7.58 -14.85 -2.24
N LEU A 159 -7.91 -15.53 -3.34
CA LEU A 159 -9.10 -16.36 -3.47
C LEU A 159 -9.25 -17.45 -2.38
N PRO A 160 -8.19 -18.20 -1.99
CA PRO A 160 -8.26 -19.15 -0.88
C PRO A 160 -8.63 -18.49 0.45
N ASN A 161 -8.15 -17.27 0.73
CA ASN A 161 -8.47 -16.53 1.95
C ASN A 161 -9.96 -16.13 1.97
N VAL A 162 -10.48 -15.67 0.84
CA VAL A 162 -11.90 -15.32 0.67
C VAL A 162 -12.78 -16.58 0.84
N ARG A 163 -12.43 -17.68 0.17
CA ARG A 163 -13.15 -18.96 0.28
C ARG A 163 -13.21 -19.44 1.72
N LYS A 164 -12.09 -19.44 2.43
CA LYS A 164 -12.03 -19.81 3.85
C LYS A 164 -12.89 -18.88 4.73
N GLY A 165 -13.00 -17.60 4.35
CA GLY A 165 -13.92 -16.65 4.99
C GLY A 165 -15.37 -17.09 4.86
N PHE A 166 -15.80 -17.43 3.66
CA PHE A 166 -17.18 -17.92 3.41
C PHE A 166 -17.49 -19.23 4.10
N GLU A 167 -16.58 -20.22 4.05
CA GLU A 167 -16.75 -21.53 4.69
C GLU A 167 -16.94 -21.43 6.22
N ASN A 168 -16.28 -20.45 6.83
CA ASN A 168 -16.32 -20.27 8.28
C ASN A 168 -17.26 -19.15 8.73
N TYR A 169 -17.96 -18.49 7.81
CA TYR A 169 -18.77 -17.30 8.10
C TYR A 169 -19.69 -17.48 9.31
N TYR A 170 -20.52 -18.54 9.31
CA TYR A 170 -21.47 -18.79 10.39
C TYR A 170 -20.81 -19.18 11.72
N SER A 171 -19.60 -19.73 11.69
CA SER A 171 -18.90 -20.12 12.92
C SER A 171 -18.30 -18.90 13.65
N TRP A 172 -18.23 -17.75 12.98
CA TRP A 172 -17.64 -16.53 13.53
C TRP A 172 -18.63 -15.66 14.30
N PHE A 173 -19.92 -15.87 14.10
CA PHE A 173 -20.96 -15.19 14.86
C PHE A 173 -21.19 -15.88 16.21
N ALA A 174 -21.43 -15.09 17.24
CA ALA A 174 -21.91 -15.60 18.51
C ALA A 174 -23.27 -16.31 18.32
N LYS A 175 -23.59 -17.27 19.19
CA LYS A 175 -24.88 -17.96 19.09
C LYS A 175 -26.08 -17.03 19.22
N GLU A 176 -25.90 -15.91 19.89
CA GLU A 176 -26.91 -14.87 20.13
C GLU A 176 -27.16 -13.99 18.89
N ASP A 177 -26.24 -13.99 17.92
CA ASP A 177 -26.32 -13.20 16.69
C ASP A 177 -26.81 -14.02 15.48
N ARG A 178 -27.25 -15.26 15.68
CA ARG A 178 -27.66 -16.18 14.61
C ARG A 178 -29.17 -16.19 14.39
#